data_b960d9c5d517f4f61af05a456e204198
#
_entry.id   b960d9c5d517f4f61af05a456e204198
#
_cell.length_a   1.000
_cell.length_b   1.000
_cell.length_c   1.000
_cell.angle_alpha   90.00
_cell.angle_beta   90.00
_cell.angle_gamma   90.00
#
_symmetry.space_group_name_H-M   'P 1'
#
loop_
_entity.id
_entity.type
_entity.pdbx_description
1 polymer ?
#
loop_
_entity_poly.entity_id
_entity_poly.type
_entity_poly.pdbx_seq_one_letter_code
_entity_poly.pdbx_strand_id
1 'polypeptide(L)'
;MKNIPAVALLLTLASVNVFGQAAPVVGVADPAPLFTDKDPVLHKNKQAAMHIVIDLLAYGHWNEADKWLTERYIQHNPGFSSGRDTVMKAFGARGGGRPIPTDPKEWSTKIVAVTTQGNDIVCVASVSTRPDPRNPGQTYTTTHFDMWRFVDGKADEHWDEGQINAAPAGGGRGGPAPGGGAPGGAAPGGGRQ
;
A
#
# COMPACT_ATOMS: atom_id res chain seq x y z
N MET A 1 -10.02 23.68 -75.00
CA MET A 1 -10.63 22.89 -73.87
C MET A 1 -9.49 22.34 -73.03
N LYS A 2 -9.27 22.86 -71.81
CA LYS A 2 -8.16 22.47 -70.91
C LYS A 2 -8.69 21.48 -69.92
N ASN A 3 -8.18 20.24 -69.95
CA ASN A 3 -8.51 19.18 -68.97
C ASN A 3 -7.79 19.46 -67.64
N ILE A 4 -8.55 19.66 -66.59
CA ILE A 4 -8.04 19.75 -65.21
C ILE A 4 -8.06 18.32 -64.62
N PRO A 5 -6.93 17.76 -64.12
CA PRO A 5 -6.94 16.48 -63.48
C PRO A 5 -7.54 16.61 -62.08
N ALA A 6 -8.54 15.78 -61.76
CA ALA A 6 -9.08 15.65 -60.42
C ALA A 6 -8.07 14.91 -59.53
N VAL A 7 -7.53 15.62 -58.53
CA VAL A 7 -6.72 14.99 -57.44
C VAL A 7 -7.67 14.42 -56.41
N ALA A 8 -7.77 13.10 -56.37
CA ALA A 8 -8.50 12.39 -55.32
C ALA A 8 -7.67 12.39 -54.04
N LEU A 9 -8.08 13.15 -53.01
CA LEU A 9 -7.50 13.16 -51.69
C LEU A 9 -8.02 11.94 -50.92
N LEU A 10 -7.19 10.87 -50.81
CA LEU A 10 -7.48 9.75 -49.91
C LEU A 10 -7.25 10.20 -48.49
N LEU A 11 -8.34 10.45 -47.74
CA LEU A 11 -8.28 10.54 -46.27
C LEU A 11 -8.18 9.12 -45.71
N THR A 12 -6.99 8.73 -45.28
CA THR A 12 -6.80 7.54 -44.41
C THR A 12 -7.26 7.90 -43.01
N LEU A 13 -8.44 7.44 -42.62
CA LEU A 13 -8.91 7.42 -41.23
C LEU A 13 -8.04 6.42 -40.46
N ALA A 14 -7.02 6.93 -39.78
CA ALA A 14 -6.31 6.17 -38.77
C ALA A 14 -7.28 5.89 -37.61
N SER A 15 -7.75 4.66 -37.49
CA SER A 15 -8.52 4.21 -36.34
C SER A 15 -7.60 4.24 -35.11
N VAL A 16 -7.66 5.30 -34.32
CA VAL A 16 -7.04 5.35 -33.00
C VAL A 16 -7.85 4.39 -32.11
N ASN A 17 -7.34 3.18 -31.89
CA ASN A 17 -7.88 2.32 -30.86
C ASN A 17 -7.62 3.02 -29.50
N VAL A 18 -8.58 3.82 -29.06
CA VAL A 18 -8.63 4.32 -27.69
C VAL A 18 -9.06 3.11 -26.84
N PHE A 19 -8.11 2.25 -26.48
CA PHE A 19 -8.30 1.38 -25.35
C PHE A 19 -8.48 2.30 -24.16
N GLY A 20 -9.70 2.37 -23.61
CA GLY A 20 -10.04 3.25 -22.50
C GLY A 20 -9.03 3.05 -21.37
N GLN A 21 -8.22 4.06 -21.12
CA GLN A 21 -7.30 4.06 -19.99
C GLN A 21 -8.17 4.03 -18.72
N ALA A 22 -7.90 3.11 -17.82
CA ALA A 22 -8.63 3.07 -16.55
C ALA A 22 -8.53 4.43 -15.85
N ALA A 23 -9.63 4.91 -15.30
CA ALA A 23 -9.62 6.15 -14.54
C ALA A 23 -8.63 6.06 -13.37
N PRO A 24 -7.83 7.10 -13.12
CA PRO A 24 -6.93 7.11 -11.97
C PRO A 24 -7.69 6.93 -10.66
N VAL A 25 -7.13 6.16 -9.73
CA VAL A 25 -7.65 6.10 -8.35
C VAL A 25 -7.26 7.40 -7.65
N VAL A 26 -8.24 8.05 -7.04
CA VAL A 26 -8.06 9.29 -6.27
C VAL A 26 -8.61 9.11 -4.86
N GLY A 27 -7.96 9.72 -3.88
CA GLY A 27 -8.45 9.75 -2.50
C GLY A 27 -9.53 10.84 -2.30
N VAL A 28 -10.26 10.75 -1.19
CA VAL A 28 -11.19 11.80 -0.78
C VAL A 28 -10.42 13.09 -0.43
N ALA A 29 -11.10 14.23 -0.59
CA ALA A 29 -10.48 15.53 -0.31
C ALA A 29 -10.17 15.74 1.18
N ASP A 30 -11.04 15.26 2.07
CA ASP A 30 -10.85 15.30 3.52
C ASP A 30 -11.07 13.89 4.08
N PRO A 31 -10.00 13.18 4.49
CA PRO A 31 -10.10 11.81 4.99
C PRO A 31 -10.52 11.71 6.46
N ALA A 32 -10.40 12.78 7.25
CA ALA A 32 -10.63 12.71 8.70
C ALA A 32 -12.00 12.16 9.10
N PRO A 33 -13.11 12.56 8.44
CA PRO A 33 -14.44 12.04 8.80
C PRO A 33 -14.60 10.53 8.59
N LEU A 34 -13.80 9.91 7.71
CA LEU A 34 -13.86 8.47 7.46
C LEU A 34 -13.44 7.63 8.68
N PHE A 35 -12.61 8.20 9.54
CA PHE A 35 -12.08 7.55 10.74
C PHE A 35 -12.91 7.84 12.00
N THR A 36 -14.08 8.42 11.85
CA THR A 36 -15.00 8.67 12.97
C THR A 36 -16.19 7.71 12.94
N ASP A 37 -16.82 7.47 14.09
CA ASP A 37 -18.06 6.70 14.21
C ASP A 37 -18.86 7.15 15.41
N LYS A 38 -20.19 6.84 15.41
CA LYS A 38 -21.07 7.08 16.56
C LYS A 38 -20.94 5.99 17.62
N ASP A 39 -20.64 4.76 17.21
CA ASP A 39 -20.31 3.67 18.12
C ASP A 39 -18.92 3.92 18.71
N PRO A 40 -18.78 3.99 20.05
CA PRO A 40 -17.50 4.34 20.68
C PRO A 40 -16.42 3.29 20.47
N VAL A 41 -16.76 2.00 20.36
CA VAL A 41 -15.80 0.92 20.11
C VAL A 41 -15.29 1.04 18.68
N LEU A 42 -16.22 1.20 17.73
CA LEU A 42 -15.85 1.35 16.33
C LEU A 42 -15.09 2.64 16.08
N HIS A 43 -15.47 3.75 16.74
CA HIS A 43 -14.70 5.00 16.69
C HIS A 43 -13.25 4.77 17.14
N LYS A 44 -13.05 4.13 18.31
CA LYS A 44 -11.71 3.82 18.83
C LYS A 44 -10.89 2.99 17.84
N ASN A 45 -11.48 1.97 17.23
CA ASN A 45 -10.80 1.10 16.26
C ASN A 45 -10.48 1.83 14.95
N LYS A 46 -11.37 2.68 14.43
CA LYS A 46 -11.10 3.54 13.27
C LYS A 46 -9.99 4.54 13.56
N GLN A 47 -9.94 5.14 14.75
CA GLN A 47 -8.84 6.02 15.15
C GLN A 47 -7.52 5.27 15.20
N ALA A 48 -7.49 4.07 15.77
CA ALA A 48 -6.28 3.23 15.76
C ALA A 48 -5.84 2.86 14.34
N ALA A 49 -6.77 2.51 13.45
CA ALA A 49 -6.47 2.27 12.04
C ALA A 49 -5.90 3.52 11.35
N MET A 50 -6.42 4.72 11.65
CA MET A 50 -5.87 5.99 11.17
C MET A 50 -4.41 6.16 11.59
N HIS A 51 -4.12 5.98 12.88
CA HIS A 51 -2.75 6.09 13.38
C HIS A 51 -1.81 5.04 12.78
N ILE A 52 -2.28 3.82 12.56
CA ILE A 52 -1.47 2.80 11.88
C ILE A 52 -1.13 3.26 10.46
N VAL A 53 -2.12 3.69 9.67
CA VAL A 53 -1.91 4.12 8.28
C VAL A 53 -1.07 5.39 8.20
N ILE A 54 -1.35 6.37 9.04
CA ILE A 54 -0.68 7.67 8.96
C ILE A 54 0.63 7.66 9.75
N ASP A 55 0.59 7.45 11.06
CA ASP A 55 1.77 7.62 11.89
C ASP A 55 2.83 6.56 11.59
N LEU A 56 2.41 5.27 11.54
CA LEU A 56 3.36 4.18 11.37
C LEU A 56 3.74 3.98 9.89
N LEU A 57 2.75 3.73 9.00
CA LEU A 57 3.04 3.35 7.62
C LEU A 57 3.48 4.55 6.77
N ALA A 58 2.76 5.68 6.82
CA ALA A 58 3.06 6.82 5.97
C ALA A 58 4.23 7.66 6.48
N TYR A 59 4.31 7.91 7.80
CA TYR A 59 5.28 8.82 8.37
C TYR A 59 6.39 8.17 9.20
N GLY A 60 6.31 6.85 9.48
CA GLY A 60 7.42 6.06 10.01
C GLY A 60 7.62 6.13 11.52
N HIS A 61 6.60 6.49 12.31
CA HIS A 61 6.66 6.58 13.78
C HIS A 61 6.57 5.20 14.46
N TRP A 62 7.34 4.23 13.96
CA TRP A 62 7.28 2.83 14.42
C TRP A 62 7.65 2.63 15.89
N ASN A 63 8.37 3.58 16.50
CA ASN A 63 8.62 3.60 17.94
C ASN A 63 7.34 3.75 18.78
N GLU A 64 6.22 4.13 18.18
CA GLU A 64 4.91 4.29 18.83
C GLU A 64 3.95 3.11 18.54
N ALA A 65 4.42 2.06 17.88
CA ALA A 65 3.58 0.95 17.46
C ALA A 65 2.91 0.21 18.62
N ASP A 66 3.48 0.26 19.82
CA ASP A 66 2.90 -0.34 21.03
C ASP A 66 1.57 0.34 21.47
N LYS A 67 1.32 1.55 21.02
CA LYS A 67 0.05 2.25 21.22
C LYS A 67 -1.08 1.65 20.39
N TRP A 68 -0.77 1.12 19.19
CA TRP A 68 -1.73 0.77 18.16
C TRP A 68 -1.77 -0.71 17.82
N LEU A 69 -0.72 -1.48 18.12
CA LEU A 69 -0.60 -2.91 17.83
C LEU A 69 -0.56 -3.72 19.13
N THR A 70 -1.20 -4.91 19.13
CA THR A 70 -1.01 -5.87 20.21
C THR A 70 0.40 -6.47 20.14
N GLU A 71 0.89 -7.06 21.22
CA GLU A 71 2.20 -7.69 21.25
C GLU A 71 2.30 -8.85 20.24
N ARG A 72 1.26 -9.66 20.13
CA ARG A 72 1.26 -10.80 19.21
C ARG A 72 1.10 -10.40 17.74
N TYR A 73 0.46 -9.30 17.41
CA TYR A 73 0.17 -8.75 16.08
C TYR A 73 0.40 -9.74 14.94
N ILE A 74 -0.63 -10.51 14.58
CA ILE A 74 -0.52 -11.57 13.59
C ILE A 74 -0.54 -10.98 12.19
N GLN A 75 0.47 -11.32 11.39
CA GLN A 75 0.57 -10.94 9.98
C GLN A 75 0.09 -12.08 9.09
N HIS A 76 -0.82 -11.77 8.16
CA HIS A 76 -1.24 -12.68 7.09
C HIS A 76 -0.59 -12.31 5.75
N ASN A 77 0.20 -11.22 5.68
CA ASN A 77 1.07 -10.92 4.54
C ASN A 77 2.25 -11.89 4.53
N PRO A 78 2.44 -12.69 3.44
CA PRO A 78 3.50 -13.70 3.40
C PRO A 78 4.92 -13.12 3.39
N GLY A 79 5.07 -11.81 3.19
CA GLY A 79 6.37 -11.11 3.22
C GLY A 79 6.84 -10.70 4.62
N PHE A 80 6.02 -10.90 5.66
CA PHE A 80 6.33 -10.45 7.02
C PHE A 80 6.02 -11.53 8.07
N SER A 81 6.87 -11.61 9.08
CA SER A 81 6.61 -12.45 10.25
C SER A 81 5.73 -11.71 11.26
N SER A 82 4.92 -12.46 12.00
CA SER A 82 4.09 -11.95 13.10
C SER A 82 4.90 -11.42 14.27
N GLY A 83 4.25 -10.64 15.11
CA GLY A 83 4.80 -10.02 16.32
C GLY A 83 5.08 -8.53 16.13
N ARG A 84 4.58 -7.70 17.07
CA ARG A 84 4.78 -6.25 17.05
C ARG A 84 6.25 -5.88 16.94
N ASP A 85 7.11 -6.46 17.75
CA ASP A 85 8.54 -6.15 17.76
C ASP A 85 9.22 -6.52 16.44
N THR A 86 8.74 -7.58 15.77
CA THR A 86 9.23 -8.00 14.46
C THR A 86 8.92 -6.93 13.40
N VAL A 87 7.68 -6.45 13.35
CA VAL A 87 7.31 -5.41 12.39
C VAL A 87 7.96 -4.06 12.74
N MET A 88 8.07 -3.71 14.02
CA MET A 88 8.81 -2.52 14.46
C MET A 88 10.27 -2.55 13.99
N LYS A 89 10.94 -3.68 14.13
CA LYS A 89 12.34 -3.85 13.67
C LYS A 89 12.43 -3.75 12.15
N ALA A 90 11.53 -4.43 11.42
CA ALA A 90 11.54 -4.45 9.95
C ALA A 90 11.27 -3.07 9.33
N PHE A 91 10.33 -2.32 9.87
CA PHE A 91 9.94 -1.01 9.35
C PHE A 91 10.73 0.14 9.98
N GLY A 92 11.06 0.08 11.26
CA GLY A 92 11.85 1.09 11.96
C GLY A 92 13.27 1.24 11.40
N ALA A 93 13.85 0.18 10.83
CA ALA A 93 15.14 0.23 10.15
C ALA A 93 15.15 1.14 8.90
N ARG A 94 13.98 1.58 8.40
CA ARG A 94 13.85 2.45 7.22
C ARG A 94 14.01 3.94 7.52
N GLY A 95 14.22 4.31 8.76
CA GLY A 95 14.39 5.69 9.23
C GLY A 95 13.34 6.10 10.27
N GLY A 96 13.65 7.11 11.06
CA GLY A 96 12.76 7.66 12.08
C GLY A 96 11.58 8.42 11.50
N GLY A 97 10.58 8.68 12.35
CA GLY A 97 9.36 9.36 11.98
C GLY A 97 9.59 10.75 11.39
N ARG A 98 8.83 11.05 10.32
CA ARG A 98 8.77 12.38 9.70
C ARG A 98 7.64 13.20 10.34
N PRO A 99 7.71 14.54 10.37
CA PRO A 99 6.61 15.37 10.84
C PRO A 99 5.31 15.06 10.10
N ILE A 100 4.23 14.87 10.87
CA ILE A 100 2.89 14.62 10.32
C ILE A 100 2.20 15.98 10.16
N PRO A 101 1.66 16.31 8.96
CA PRO A 101 0.84 17.51 8.77
C PRO A 101 -0.37 17.49 9.70
N THR A 102 -0.66 18.63 10.30
CA THR A 102 -1.83 18.80 11.19
C THR A 102 -3.15 18.83 10.43
N ASP A 103 -3.14 19.27 9.15
CA ASP A 103 -4.31 19.17 8.27
C ASP A 103 -4.33 17.80 7.58
N PRO A 104 -5.37 16.97 7.82
CA PRO A 104 -5.51 15.66 7.17
C PRO A 104 -5.50 15.71 5.64
N LYS A 105 -5.89 16.81 5.03
CA LYS A 105 -5.87 17.01 3.58
C LYS A 105 -4.46 17.01 2.99
N GLU A 106 -3.45 17.31 3.83
CA GLU A 106 -2.04 17.36 3.45
C GLU A 106 -1.31 16.02 3.65
N TRP A 107 -1.96 14.99 4.24
CA TRP A 107 -1.34 13.69 4.41
C TRP A 107 -0.83 13.13 3.07
N SER A 108 0.37 12.55 3.10
CA SER A 108 0.99 11.95 1.91
C SER A 108 0.21 10.72 1.41
N THR A 109 -0.33 9.91 2.32
CA THR A 109 -1.22 8.80 1.97
C THR A 109 -2.63 9.33 1.72
N LYS A 110 -3.15 9.09 0.51
CA LYS A 110 -4.49 9.51 0.12
C LYS A 110 -5.47 8.36 0.37
N ILE A 111 -6.47 8.60 1.21
CA ILE A 111 -7.47 7.61 1.61
C ILE A 111 -8.62 7.62 0.61
N VAL A 112 -9.02 6.44 0.15
CA VAL A 112 -10.16 6.25 -0.77
C VAL A 112 -11.43 5.97 0.02
N ALA A 113 -11.37 5.02 0.97
CA ALA A 113 -12.51 4.61 1.79
C ALA A 113 -12.02 3.97 3.08
N VAL A 114 -12.89 3.98 4.10
CA VAL A 114 -12.75 3.18 5.32
C VAL A 114 -14.05 2.41 5.50
N THR A 115 -13.96 1.08 5.51
CA THR A 115 -15.10 0.18 5.67
C THR A 115 -14.91 -0.70 6.89
N THR A 116 -16.00 -1.22 7.43
CA THR A 116 -15.99 -1.99 8.66
C THR A 116 -16.92 -3.20 8.57
N GLN A 117 -16.57 -4.27 9.28
CA GLN A 117 -17.44 -5.40 9.52
C GLN A 117 -17.54 -5.63 11.04
N GLY A 118 -18.76 -5.62 11.56
CA GLY A 118 -18.94 -5.58 13.01
C GLY A 118 -18.29 -4.34 13.60
N ASN A 119 -17.81 -4.44 14.83
CA ASN A 119 -17.09 -3.37 15.51
C ASN A 119 -15.59 -3.65 15.71
N ASP A 120 -15.09 -4.77 15.21
CA ASP A 120 -13.70 -5.23 15.37
C ASP A 120 -12.89 -5.27 14.07
N ILE A 121 -13.51 -5.30 12.89
CA ILE A 121 -12.81 -5.25 11.61
C ILE A 121 -12.88 -3.85 11.01
N VAL A 122 -11.72 -3.30 10.65
CA VAL A 122 -11.59 -2.05 9.87
C VAL A 122 -10.71 -2.32 8.66
N CYS A 123 -11.20 -1.95 7.48
CA CYS A 123 -10.45 -1.98 6.23
C CYS A 123 -10.27 -0.56 5.71
N VAL A 124 -9.05 -0.19 5.41
CA VAL A 124 -8.68 1.11 4.82
C VAL A 124 -8.22 0.88 3.40
N ALA A 125 -8.89 1.52 2.45
CA ALA A 125 -8.50 1.59 1.06
C ALA A 125 -7.72 2.89 0.82
N SER A 126 -6.51 2.80 0.30
CA SER A 126 -5.63 3.94 0.01
C SER A 126 -5.15 3.93 -1.44
N VAL A 127 -4.70 5.09 -1.93
CA VAL A 127 -4.11 5.22 -3.27
C VAL A 127 -2.68 4.70 -3.24
N SER A 128 -2.39 3.74 -4.11
CA SER A 128 -1.04 3.24 -4.36
C SER A 128 -0.57 3.67 -5.76
N THR A 129 0.60 4.32 -5.84
CA THR A 129 1.23 4.69 -7.11
C THR A 129 2.31 3.66 -7.45
N ARG A 130 2.24 3.09 -8.64
CA ARG A 130 3.15 2.03 -9.07
C ARG A 130 3.77 2.36 -10.43
N PRO A 131 5.02 1.92 -10.72
CA PRO A 131 5.59 2.00 -12.08
C PRO A 131 4.72 1.24 -13.08
N ASP A 132 4.53 1.81 -14.27
CA ASP A 132 3.81 1.12 -15.35
C ASP A 132 4.80 0.24 -16.15
N PRO A 133 4.70 -1.11 -16.06
CA PRO A 133 5.62 -2.01 -16.77
C PRO A 133 5.46 -1.95 -18.29
N ARG A 134 4.32 -1.43 -18.79
CA ARG A 134 4.05 -1.28 -20.24
C ARG A 134 4.67 -0.01 -20.80
N ASN A 135 4.89 1.01 -19.94
CA ASN A 135 5.39 2.32 -20.30
C ASN A 135 6.51 2.75 -19.35
N PRO A 136 7.78 2.37 -19.60
CA PRO A 136 8.91 2.71 -18.74
C PRO A 136 8.99 4.22 -18.46
N GLY A 137 9.16 4.58 -17.19
CA GLY A 137 9.21 5.97 -16.73
C GLY A 137 7.84 6.58 -16.42
N GLN A 138 6.74 5.88 -16.71
CA GLN A 138 5.39 6.28 -16.29
C GLN A 138 4.95 5.54 -15.02
N THR A 139 3.92 6.08 -14.38
CA THR A 139 3.26 5.45 -13.22
C THR A 139 1.77 5.37 -13.45
N TYR A 140 1.13 4.44 -12.74
CA TYR A 140 -0.33 4.36 -12.64
C TYR A 140 -0.75 4.32 -11.18
N THR A 141 -2.01 4.67 -10.90
CA THR A 141 -2.59 4.54 -9.57
C THR A 141 -3.48 3.30 -9.50
N THR A 142 -3.44 2.64 -8.35
CA THR A 142 -4.32 1.53 -8.00
C THR A 142 -4.75 1.67 -6.55
N THR A 143 -5.67 0.85 -6.09
CA THR A 143 -6.06 0.82 -4.68
C THR A 143 -5.23 -0.21 -3.93
N HIS A 144 -4.74 0.17 -2.76
CA HIS A 144 -4.15 -0.73 -1.78
C HIS A 144 -5.13 -0.89 -0.62
N PHE A 145 -5.26 -2.11 -0.09
CA PHE A 145 -6.15 -2.43 1.00
C PHE A 145 -5.35 -2.96 2.19
N ASP A 146 -5.50 -2.29 3.33
CA ASP A 146 -5.05 -2.78 4.62
C ASP A 146 -6.28 -3.09 5.48
N MET A 147 -6.37 -4.29 6.02
CA MET A 147 -7.46 -4.70 6.89
C MET A 147 -6.91 -5.21 8.21
N TRP A 148 -7.52 -4.78 9.30
CA TRP A 148 -7.15 -5.20 10.64
C TRP A 148 -8.34 -5.72 11.42
N ARG A 149 -8.09 -6.69 12.29
CA ARG A 149 -8.93 -7.01 13.43
C ARG A 149 -8.40 -6.29 14.66
N PHE A 150 -9.31 -5.69 15.42
CA PHE A 150 -8.98 -4.95 16.62
C PHE A 150 -9.43 -5.69 17.87
N VAL A 151 -8.58 -5.66 18.90
CA VAL A 151 -8.85 -6.14 20.27
C VAL A 151 -8.50 -4.97 21.20
N ASP A 152 -9.45 -4.52 22.01
CA ASP A 152 -9.31 -3.42 22.97
C ASP A 152 -8.75 -2.12 22.37
N GLY A 153 -9.02 -1.87 21.08
CA GLY A 153 -8.57 -0.68 20.35
C GLY A 153 -7.15 -0.76 19.82
N LYS A 154 -6.55 -1.96 19.76
CA LYS A 154 -5.27 -2.22 19.11
C LYS A 154 -5.45 -3.25 18.02
N ALA A 155 -4.75 -3.09 16.91
CA ALA A 155 -4.73 -4.06 15.84
C ALA A 155 -4.02 -5.33 16.30
N ASP A 156 -4.71 -6.46 16.16
CA ASP A 156 -4.28 -7.78 16.61
C ASP A 156 -3.93 -8.71 15.45
N GLU A 157 -4.63 -8.54 14.33
CA GLU A 157 -4.37 -9.26 13.08
C GLU A 157 -4.41 -8.28 11.90
N HIS A 158 -3.61 -8.58 10.86
CA HIS A 158 -3.49 -7.75 9.65
C HIS A 158 -3.53 -8.60 8.37
N TRP A 159 -4.31 -8.15 7.41
CA TRP A 159 -4.39 -8.68 6.03
C TRP A 159 -4.18 -7.57 5.04
N ASP A 160 -3.46 -7.86 3.97
CA ASP A 160 -3.31 -7.03 2.77
C ASP A 160 -3.20 -7.93 1.52
N GLU A 161 -3.05 -7.34 0.34
CA GLU A 161 -2.79 -8.05 -0.91
C GLU A 161 -1.32 -8.44 -1.13
N GLY A 162 -0.55 -8.66 -0.05
CA GLY A 162 0.86 -9.03 -0.12
C GLY A 162 1.09 -10.29 -0.95
N GLN A 163 2.12 -10.26 -1.80
CA GLN A 163 2.49 -11.36 -2.68
C GLN A 163 3.96 -11.72 -2.49
N ILE A 164 4.26 -13.02 -2.53
CA ILE A 164 5.63 -13.48 -2.73
C ILE A 164 5.95 -13.31 -4.21
N ASN A 165 6.73 -12.29 -4.54
CA ASN A 165 7.23 -12.13 -5.89
C ASN A 165 8.27 -13.21 -6.17
N ALA A 166 8.09 -13.99 -7.25
CA ALA A 166 9.16 -14.82 -7.75
C ALA A 166 10.39 -13.94 -8.00
N ALA A 167 11.58 -14.38 -7.58
CA ALA A 167 12.81 -13.70 -7.92
C ALA A 167 12.86 -13.51 -9.45
N PRO A 168 13.18 -12.30 -9.97
CA PRO A 168 13.22 -12.08 -11.40
C PRO A 168 14.21 -13.08 -12.01
N ALA A 169 13.74 -13.86 -12.97
CA ALA A 169 14.59 -14.73 -13.78
C ALA A 169 15.56 -13.84 -14.57
N GLY A 170 16.75 -13.64 -14.03
CA GLY A 170 17.87 -12.96 -14.72
C GLY A 170 17.65 -11.48 -15.01
N GLY A 171 18.15 -10.60 -14.14
CA GLY A 171 18.61 -9.27 -14.47
C GLY A 171 17.56 -8.21 -14.77
N GLY A 172 17.15 -7.47 -13.74
CA GLY A 172 16.44 -6.20 -13.86
C GLY A 172 16.15 -5.68 -12.46
N ARG A 173 16.79 -4.58 -12.06
CA ARG A 173 16.54 -3.91 -10.80
C ARG A 173 15.12 -3.37 -10.78
N GLY A 174 14.20 -4.17 -10.27
CA GLY A 174 12.94 -3.68 -9.71
C GLY A 174 13.27 -3.04 -8.37
N GLY A 175 12.70 -1.89 -8.07
CA GLY A 175 12.84 -1.22 -6.79
C GLY A 175 12.47 -2.15 -5.63
N PRO A 176 12.98 -1.91 -4.40
CA PRO A 176 12.88 -2.84 -3.30
C PRO A 176 11.41 -3.09 -2.96
N ALA A 177 11.02 -4.35 -3.09
CA ALA A 177 9.83 -4.85 -2.41
C ALA A 177 10.01 -4.61 -0.90
N PRO A 178 8.98 -4.25 -0.15
CA PRO A 178 9.08 -4.04 1.27
C PRO A 178 9.53 -5.35 1.95
N GLY A 179 10.82 -5.43 2.28
CA GLY A 179 11.45 -6.18 3.34
C GLY A 179 11.22 -7.68 3.46
N GLY A 180 11.71 -8.49 2.53
CA GLY A 180 12.00 -9.90 2.77
C GLY A 180 13.48 -10.09 3.18
N GLY A 181 13.80 -10.04 4.46
CA GLY A 181 15.09 -10.49 4.99
C GLY A 181 15.07 -12.01 5.16
N ALA A 182 15.85 -12.73 4.36
CA ALA A 182 16.06 -14.15 4.56
C ALA A 182 16.85 -14.43 5.87
N PRO A 183 16.47 -15.42 6.68
CA PRO A 183 17.32 -15.89 7.75
C PRO A 183 18.48 -16.68 7.13
N GLY A 184 19.71 -16.22 7.39
CA GLY A 184 20.93 -16.94 7.04
C GLY A 184 20.98 -18.27 7.76
N GLY A 185 20.76 -19.37 7.04
CA GLY A 185 21.01 -20.71 7.50
C GLY A 185 22.52 -20.98 7.52
N ALA A 186 23.11 -21.07 8.70
CA ALA A 186 24.44 -21.61 8.88
C ALA A 186 24.37 -23.13 8.69
N ALA A 187 25.06 -23.64 7.71
CA ALA A 187 25.31 -25.06 7.52
C ALA A 187 26.26 -25.57 8.61
N PRO A 188 26.02 -26.75 9.23
CA PRO A 188 26.97 -27.37 10.12
C PRO A 188 28.09 -28.04 9.30
N GLY A 189 29.31 -27.55 9.44
CA GLY A 189 30.51 -28.16 8.88
C GLY A 189 30.74 -29.55 9.47
N GLY A 190 30.74 -30.55 8.60
CA GLY A 190 31.22 -31.87 8.92
C GLY A 190 32.75 -31.87 9.06
N GLY A 191 33.29 -32.12 10.24
CA GLY A 191 34.66 -32.48 10.45
C GLY A 191 34.77 -34.00 10.59
N ARG A 192 35.47 -34.60 9.63
CA ARG A 192 36.04 -35.95 9.79
C ARG A 192 37.33 -35.85 10.62
N GLN A 193 37.46 -36.58 11.67
CA GLN A 193 38.45 -37.62 11.92
C GLN A 193 37.94 -38.44 13.14
#